data_269954b1f228d82e7ab5cdd7488aff9a
#
_entry.id   269954b1f228d82e7ab5cdd7488aff9a
#
_cell.length_a   1.000
_cell.length_b   1.000
_cell.length_c   1.000
_cell.angle_alpha   90.00
_cell.angle_beta   90.00
_cell.angle_gamma   90.00
#
_symmetry.space_group_name_H-M   'P 1'
#
loop_
_entity.id
_entity.type
_entity.pdbx_description
1 polymer ?
#
loop_
_entity_poly.entity_id
_entity_poly.type
_entity_poly.pdbx_seq_one_letter_code
_entity_poly.pdbx_strand_id
1 'polypeptide(L)'
;PNNVVDGTPIDVRPELYEAGYPVMAAGHGAAACERSIHSWDEADSAQILRSFVFDTCKAQANWNMKNFISDQVELIRQQVGDRKVLLALSGGVDSSVVAALLIKAIGKQLTCVHVNHGLMRKGESESVIDVFKNQMDANLVYVDAVDRFLGKLAGVADPEQKRKIIGAEFIRVFEEEARKLEGIEFLAQGTIYP
;
A
#
# COMPACT_ATOMS: atom_id res chain seq x y z
N PRO A 1 -34.63 8.73 15.90
CA PRO A 1 -34.08 9.92 16.52
C PRO A 1 -33.21 10.62 15.49
N ASN A 2 -33.56 11.87 15.16
CA ASN A 2 -32.79 12.65 14.22
C ASN A 2 -31.46 13.02 14.89
N ASN A 3 -30.37 12.43 14.43
CA ASN A 3 -29.03 12.85 14.83
C ASN A 3 -28.72 14.18 14.14
N VAL A 4 -28.29 15.17 14.92
CA VAL A 4 -28.05 16.53 14.44
C VAL A 4 -26.67 16.96 14.89
N VAL A 5 -25.83 17.44 13.99
CA VAL A 5 -24.60 18.17 14.29
C VAL A 5 -24.82 19.61 13.89
N ASP A 6 -24.62 20.54 14.82
CA ASP A 6 -24.79 21.99 14.61
C ASP A 6 -26.14 22.38 13.99
N GLY A 7 -27.22 21.68 14.38
CA GLY A 7 -28.54 21.92 13.85
C GLY A 7 -28.83 21.24 12.51
N THR A 8 -27.84 20.59 11.90
CA THR A 8 -28.00 19.85 10.64
C THR A 8 -28.28 18.37 10.93
N PRO A 9 -29.34 17.76 10.36
CA PRO A 9 -29.59 16.34 10.53
C PRO A 9 -28.42 15.52 9.98
N ILE A 10 -27.88 14.59 10.78
CA ILE A 10 -26.93 13.60 10.29
C ILE A 10 -27.74 12.37 9.88
N ASP A 11 -27.62 12.00 8.64
CA ASP A 11 -28.13 10.74 8.14
C ASP A 11 -27.24 9.61 8.64
N VAL A 12 -27.60 9.05 9.80
CA VAL A 12 -26.97 7.83 10.29
C VAL A 12 -27.69 6.68 9.59
N ARG A 13 -26.97 5.95 8.77
CA ARG A 13 -27.51 4.84 7.98
C ARG A 13 -28.32 3.88 8.87
N PRO A 14 -29.63 3.76 8.66
CA PRO A 14 -30.48 2.89 9.50
C PRO A 14 -29.98 1.45 9.56
N GLU A 15 -29.36 0.97 8.48
CA GLU A 15 -28.85 -0.40 8.36
C GLU A 15 -27.79 -0.75 9.41
N LEU A 16 -27.04 0.24 9.90
CA LEU A 16 -26.05 0.01 10.95
C LEU A 16 -26.69 -0.27 12.30
N TYR A 17 -27.82 0.34 12.59
CA TYR A 17 -28.60 0.03 13.81
C TYR A 17 -29.27 -1.34 13.73
N GLU A 18 -29.83 -1.68 12.58
CA GLU A 18 -30.47 -2.97 12.35
C GLU A 18 -29.46 -4.12 12.42
N ALA A 19 -28.22 -3.88 11.98
CA ALA A 19 -27.13 -4.84 12.08
C ALA A 19 -26.52 -4.96 13.49
N GLY A 20 -26.97 -4.14 14.45
CA GLY A 20 -26.50 -4.18 15.85
C GLY A 20 -25.10 -3.61 16.07
N TYR A 21 -24.56 -2.85 15.11
CA TYR A 21 -23.29 -2.17 15.29
C TYR A 21 -23.43 -1.01 16.28
N PRO A 22 -22.48 -0.83 17.22
CA PRO A 22 -22.47 0.31 18.11
C PRO A 22 -22.21 1.59 17.30
N VAL A 23 -23.03 2.60 17.48
CA VAL A 23 -22.92 3.88 16.78
C VAL A 23 -22.70 4.99 17.79
N MET A 24 -21.64 5.77 17.59
CA MET A 24 -21.45 7.01 18.34
C MET A 24 -22.10 8.13 17.54
N ALA A 25 -23.18 8.67 18.10
CA ALA A 25 -23.85 9.84 17.55
C ALA A 25 -23.45 11.07 18.36
N ALA A 26 -22.93 12.08 17.69
CA ALA A 26 -22.67 13.37 18.26
C ALA A 26 -23.79 14.34 17.85
N GLY A 27 -24.45 14.94 18.82
CA GLY A 27 -25.55 15.88 18.57
C GLY A 27 -26.60 15.92 19.67
N HIS A 28 -27.49 16.90 19.61
CA HIS A 28 -28.57 17.03 20.59
C HIS A 28 -29.53 15.85 20.51
N GLY A 29 -29.70 15.13 21.62
CA GLY A 29 -30.64 14.05 21.76
C GLY A 29 -30.09 12.64 21.51
N ALA A 30 -28.80 12.47 21.26
CA ALA A 30 -28.18 11.15 21.23
C ALA A 30 -27.96 10.64 22.65
N ALA A 31 -28.48 9.44 22.97
CA ALA A 31 -28.38 8.86 24.31
C ALA A 31 -26.95 8.63 24.80
N ALA A 32 -25.97 8.60 23.87
CA ALA A 32 -24.56 8.37 24.16
C ALA A 32 -23.74 9.66 24.27
N CYS A 33 -24.20 10.78 23.72
CA CYS A 33 -23.49 12.04 23.76
C CYS A 33 -24.45 13.23 23.54
N GLU A 34 -24.65 14.02 24.55
CA GLU A 34 -25.52 15.23 24.50
C GLU A 34 -24.81 16.46 23.93
N ARG A 35 -23.51 16.36 23.65
CA ARG A 35 -22.69 17.45 23.16
C ARG A 35 -22.30 17.24 21.71
N SER A 36 -22.25 18.33 20.95
CA SER A 36 -21.64 18.30 19.62
C SER A 36 -20.14 18.02 19.72
N ILE A 37 -19.63 17.21 18.80
CA ILE A 37 -18.21 16.89 18.68
C ILE A 37 -17.34 18.17 18.58
N HIS A 38 -17.85 19.22 17.96
CA HIS A 38 -17.15 20.49 17.80
C HIS A 38 -17.09 21.35 19.07
N SER A 39 -17.88 21.00 20.10
CA SER A 39 -17.90 21.72 21.38
C SER A 39 -17.05 21.06 22.48
N TRP A 40 -16.44 19.91 22.17
CA TRP A 40 -15.58 19.22 23.12
C TRP A 40 -14.19 19.85 23.14
N ASP A 41 -13.63 20.01 24.32
CA ASP A 41 -12.20 20.26 24.40
C ASP A 41 -11.43 18.98 24.03
N GLU A 42 -10.11 19.14 23.83
CA GLU A 42 -9.28 18.02 23.35
C GLU A 42 -9.22 16.86 24.35
N ALA A 43 -9.25 17.16 25.64
CA ALA A 43 -9.19 16.16 26.70
C ALA A 43 -10.51 15.38 26.80
N ASP A 44 -11.66 16.08 26.78
CA ASP A 44 -13.00 15.49 26.77
C ASP A 44 -13.21 14.59 25.54
N SER A 45 -12.78 15.06 24.37
CA SER A 45 -12.88 14.31 23.11
C SER A 45 -12.11 13.01 23.16
N ALA A 46 -10.89 13.03 23.66
CA ALA A 46 -10.05 11.84 23.79
C ALA A 46 -10.67 10.80 24.74
N GLN A 47 -11.22 11.26 25.87
CA GLN A 47 -11.83 10.37 26.85
C GLN A 47 -13.13 9.75 26.32
N ILE A 48 -13.97 10.52 25.66
CA ILE A 48 -15.24 10.05 25.10
C ILE A 48 -14.97 9.04 23.99
N LEU A 49 -14.04 9.33 23.07
CA LEU A 49 -13.65 8.40 22.02
C LEU A 49 -13.06 7.11 22.58
N ARG A 50 -12.22 7.22 23.61
CA ARG A 50 -11.63 6.07 24.28
C ARG A 50 -12.70 5.18 24.90
N SER A 51 -13.65 5.77 25.65
CA SER A 51 -14.74 5.05 26.27
C SER A 51 -15.66 4.41 25.24
N PHE A 52 -15.97 5.12 24.16
CA PHE A 52 -16.76 4.52 23.07
C PHE A 52 -16.04 3.33 22.44
N VAL A 53 -14.77 3.47 22.07
CA VAL A 53 -14.01 2.41 21.39
C VAL A 53 -13.81 1.19 22.31
N PHE A 54 -13.39 1.40 23.55
CA PHE A 54 -13.01 0.29 24.42
C PHE A 54 -14.13 -0.23 25.32
N ASP A 55 -15.00 0.67 25.83
CA ASP A 55 -16.05 0.27 26.77
C ASP A 55 -17.35 -0.10 26.05
N THR A 56 -17.70 0.60 24.98
CA THR A 56 -18.93 0.33 24.20
C THR A 56 -18.68 -0.69 23.10
N CYS A 57 -17.71 -0.44 22.21
CA CYS A 57 -17.40 -1.33 21.10
C CYS A 57 -16.60 -2.56 21.52
N LYS A 58 -16.04 -2.60 22.74
CA LYS A 58 -15.17 -3.69 23.22
C LYS A 58 -13.98 -3.97 22.28
N ALA A 59 -13.51 -2.95 21.55
CA ALA A 59 -12.38 -3.09 20.66
C ALA A 59 -11.11 -3.39 21.47
N GLN A 60 -10.25 -4.24 20.91
CA GLN A 60 -8.97 -4.56 21.51
C GLN A 60 -7.87 -3.70 20.90
N ALA A 61 -6.98 -3.14 21.73
CA ALA A 61 -5.83 -2.37 21.27
C ALA A 61 -4.68 -3.30 20.82
N ASN A 62 -4.97 -4.20 19.88
CA ASN A 62 -4.05 -5.23 19.40
C ASN A 62 -3.38 -4.87 18.06
N TRP A 63 -3.88 -3.84 17.37
CA TRP A 63 -3.28 -3.38 16.12
C TRP A 63 -2.19 -2.35 16.38
N ASN A 64 -1.00 -2.63 15.91
CA ASN A 64 0.10 -1.67 15.79
C ASN A 64 0.97 -2.09 14.60
N MET A 65 1.77 -1.16 14.08
CA MET A 65 2.59 -1.39 12.88
C MET A 65 3.59 -2.55 13.06
N LYS A 66 4.12 -2.75 14.26
CA LYS A 66 5.07 -3.84 14.53
C LYS A 66 4.38 -5.21 14.42
N ASN A 67 3.20 -5.35 15.01
CA ASN A 67 2.41 -6.57 14.91
C ASN A 67 1.97 -6.81 13.46
N PHE A 68 1.47 -5.77 12.78
CA PHE A 68 1.11 -5.84 11.37
C PHE A 68 2.26 -6.36 10.50
N ILE A 69 3.48 -5.81 10.66
CA ILE A 69 4.65 -6.28 9.90
C ILE A 69 4.95 -7.75 10.21
N SER A 70 4.85 -8.16 11.48
CA SER A 70 5.11 -9.55 11.88
C SER A 70 4.08 -10.50 11.29
N ASP A 71 2.81 -10.14 11.34
CA ASP A 71 1.71 -10.93 10.80
C ASP A 71 1.81 -11.05 9.27
N GLN A 72 2.16 -9.96 8.57
CA GLN A 72 2.37 -9.99 7.12
C GLN A 72 3.56 -10.85 6.72
N VAL A 73 4.67 -10.76 7.45
CA VAL A 73 5.86 -11.59 7.20
C VAL A 73 5.52 -13.08 7.36
N GLU A 74 4.76 -13.45 8.39
CA GLU A 74 4.35 -14.84 8.59
C GLU A 74 3.38 -15.32 7.51
N LEU A 75 2.40 -14.49 7.15
CA LEU A 75 1.46 -14.77 6.06
C LEU A 75 2.20 -15.00 4.73
N ILE A 76 3.15 -14.14 4.39
CA ILE A 76 3.97 -14.27 3.19
C ILE A 76 4.76 -15.58 3.19
N ARG A 77 5.39 -15.95 4.31
CA ARG A 77 6.12 -17.22 4.44
C ARG A 77 5.24 -18.43 4.20
N GLN A 78 4.06 -18.43 4.79
CA GLN A 78 3.09 -19.52 4.60
C GLN A 78 2.61 -19.61 3.15
N GLN A 79 2.35 -18.47 2.52
CA GLN A 79 1.86 -18.42 1.14
C GLN A 79 2.94 -18.80 0.13
N VAL A 80 4.15 -18.33 0.31
CA VAL A 80 5.26 -18.54 -0.62
C VAL A 80 5.91 -19.91 -0.41
N GLY A 81 6.12 -20.34 0.82
CA GLY A 81 6.86 -21.56 1.12
C GLY A 81 8.29 -21.51 0.56
N ASP A 82 8.71 -22.55 -0.14
CA ASP A 82 10.04 -22.65 -0.74
C ASP A 82 10.14 -22.09 -2.18
N ARG A 83 9.06 -21.48 -2.67
CA ARG A 83 8.97 -20.98 -4.06
C ARG A 83 9.67 -19.64 -4.22
N LYS A 84 10.03 -19.32 -5.46
CA LYS A 84 10.68 -18.04 -5.80
C LYS A 84 9.66 -16.98 -6.21
N VAL A 85 9.93 -15.76 -5.82
CA VAL A 85 9.09 -14.58 -6.09
C VAL A 85 9.87 -13.58 -6.92
N LEU A 86 9.22 -13.04 -7.93
CA LEU A 86 9.70 -11.92 -8.74
C LEU A 86 8.93 -10.65 -8.36
N LEU A 87 9.63 -9.57 -8.09
CA LEU A 87 9.04 -8.27 -7.78
C LEU A 87 9.45 -7.23 -8.81
N ALA A 88 8.47 -6.53 -9.37
CA ALA A 88 8.70 -5.30 -10.13
C ALA A 88 8.98 -4.14 -9.15
N LEU A 89 10.24 -3.68 -9.11
CA LEU A 89 10.71 -2.63 -8.21
C LEU A 89 10.84 -1.31 -8.97
N SER A 90 9.85 -0.43 -8.84
CA SER A 90 9.83 0.87 -9.53
C SER A 90 10.70 1.94 -8.87
N GLY A 91 11.08 1.75 -7.60
CA GLY A 91 11.73 2.78 -6.78
C GLY A 91 10.75 3.71 -6.03
N GLY A 92 9.46 3.62 -6.29
CA GLY A 92 8.42 4.32 -5.52
C GLY A 92 8.22 3.71 -4.14
N VAL A 93 7.57 4.46 -3.23
CA VAL A 93 7.37 4.07 -1.82
C VAL A 93 6.68 2.71 -1.71
N ASP A 94 5.61 2.48 -2.47
CA ASP A 94 4.80 1.26 -2.35
C ASP A 94 5.59 0.01 -2.74
N SER A 95 6.26 0.04 -3.89
CA SER A 95 7.11 -1.08 -4.33
C SER A 95 8.28 -1.32 -3.39
N SER A 96 8.80 -0.26 -2.76
CA SER A 96 9.88 -0.34 -1.78
C SER A 96 9.43 -0.98 -0.47
N VAL A 97 8.22 -0.66 0.00
CA VAL A 97 7.63 -1.29 1.19
C VAL A 97 7.37 -2.78 0.93
N VAL A 98 6.81 -3.13 -0.23
CA VAL A 98 6.60 -4.52 -0.63
C VAL A 98 7.94 -5.27 -0.70
N ALA A 99 8.98 -4.67 -1.30
CA ALA A 99 10.32 -5.25 -1.36
C ALA A 99 10.87 -5.52 0.04
N ALA A 100 10.80 -4.54 0.94
CA ALA A 100 11.31 -4.66 2.31
C ALA A 100 10.59 -5.77 3.10
N LEU A 101 9.26 -5.89 2.97
CA LEU A 101 8.48 -6.96 3.59
C LEU A 101 8.87 -8.33 3.03
N LEU A 102 8.98 -8.45 1.71
CA LEU A 102 9.37 -9.70 1.05
C LEU A 102 10.80 -10.10 1.39
N ILE A 103 11.76 -9.17 1.41
CA ILE A 103 13.15 -9.46 1.84
C ILE A 103 13.15 -10.01 3.27
N LYS A 104 12.39 -9.40 4.16
CA LYS A 104 12.28 -9.83 5.56
C LYS A 104 11.60 -11.20 5.71
N ALA A 105 10.64 -11.50 4.86
CA ALA A 105 9.88 -12.75 4.91
C ALA A 105 10.65 -13.93 4.29
N ILE A 106 11.17 -13.77 3.08
CA ILE A 106 11.66 -14.85 2.22
C ILE A 106 13.10 -14.66 1.73
N GLY A 107 13.73 -13.53 2.05
CA GLY A 107 15.16 -13.30 1.78
C GLY A 107 15.55 -13.53 0.31
N LYS A 108 16.48 -14.44 0.08
CA LYS A 108 17.04 -14.73 -1.25
C LYS A 108 16.10 -15.46 -2.22
N GLN A 109 14.91 -15.90 -1.79
CA GLN A 109 13.87 -16.39 -2.69
C GLN A 109 13.24 -15.26 -3.52
N LEU A 110 13.42 -13.99 -3.07
CA LEU A 110 12.98 -12.81 -3.80
C LEU A 110 14.03 -12.37 -4.82
N THR A 111 13.60 -12.18 -6.06
CA THR A 111 14.34 -11.44 -7.08
C THR A 111 13.59 -10.16 -7.41
N CYS A 112 14.24 -9.03 -7.21
CA CYS A 112 13.73 -7.71 -7.60
C CYS A 112 14.25 -7.36 -8.99
N VAL A 113 13.38 -6.87 -9.87
CA VAL A 113 13.76 -6.34 -11.19
C VAL A 113 13.47 -4.85 -11.21
N HIS A 114 14.51 -4.05 -11.42
CA HIS A 114 14.42 -2.61 -11.61
C HIS A 114 14.77 -2.25 -13.05
N VAL A 115 13.84 -1.60 -13.74
CA VAL A 115 13.99 -1.20 -15.15
C VAL A 115 14.20 0.30 -15.21
N ASN A 116 15.38 0.71 -15.68
CA ASN A 116 15.62 2.10 -16.04
C ASN A 116 15.11 2.35 -17.46
N HIS A 117 14.01 3.06 -17.57
CA HIS A 117 13.36 3.41 -18.85
C HIS A 117 13.71 4.82 -19.35
N GLY A 118 14.66 5.51 -18.72
CA GLY A 118 15.10 6.85 -19.12
C GLY A 118 14.15 8.00 -18.74
N LEU A 119 13.03 7.71 -18.08
CA LEU A 119 12.06 8.70 -17.61
C LEU A 119 12.04 8.81 -16.07
N MET A 120 13.07 8.26 -15.44
CA MET A 120 13.29 8.33 -14.00
C MET A 120 13.81 9.72 -13.62
N ARG A 121 13.66 10.09 -12.36
CA ARG A 121 14.33 11.27 -11.81
C ARG A 121 15.84 11.05 -11.78
N LYS A 122 16.59 12.15 -11.82
CA LYS A 122 18.06 12.08 -11.74
C LYS A 122 18.48 11.38 -10.45
N GLY A 123 19.31 10.34 -10.57
CA GLY A 123 19.85 9.59 -9.44
C GLY A 123 18.87 8.58 -8.80
N GLU A 124 17.66 8.41 -9.34
CA GLU A 124 16.65 7.52 -8.73
C GLU A 124 17.04 6.05 -8.89
N SER A 125 17.49 5.63 -10.06
CA SER A 125 17.94 4.24 -10.27
C SER A 125 19.16 3.90 -9.44
N GLU A 126 20.11 4.83 -9.32
CA GLU A 126 21.30 4.66 -8.47
C GLU A 126 20.91 4.51 -7.00
N SER A 127 19.94 5.30 -6.53
CA SER A 127 19.41 5.17 -5.17
C SER A 127 18.75 3.83 -4.94
N VAL A 128 17.99 3.31 -5.89
CA VAL A 128 17.37 1.98 -5.81
C VAL A 128 18.44 0.89 -5.70
N ILE A 129 19.47 0.98 -6.54
CA ILE A 129 20.58 0.02 -6.49
C ILE A 129 21.30 0.08 -5.15
N ASP A 130 21.61 1.28 -4.66
CA ASP A 130 22.31 1.43 -3.40
C ASP A 130 21.49 0.85 -2.23
N VAL A 131 20.23 1.21 -2.11
CA VAL A 131 19.37 0.74 -1.02
C VAL A 131 19.16 -0.78 -1.09
N PHE A 132 18.70 -1.29 -2.21
CA PHE A 132 18.24 -2.69 -2.26
C PHE A 132 19.39 -3.68 -2.46
N LYS A 133 20.40 -3.34 -3.26
CA LYS A 133 21.53 -4.24 -3.51
C LYS A 133 22.61 -4.11 -2.44
N ASN A 134 23.02 -2.90 -2.08
CA ASN A 134 24.18 -2.69 -1.20
C ASN A 134 23.80 -2.69 0.28
N GLN A 135 22.67 -2.08 0.66
CA GLN A 135 22.27 -1.98 2.07
C GLN A 135 21.38 -3.13 2.52
N MET A 136 20.44 -3.60 1.68
CA MET A 136 19.50 -4.67 2.02
C MET A 136 19.91 -6.06 1.52
N ASP A 137 21.02 -6.17 0.78
CA ASP A 137 21.51 -7.42 0.18
C ASP A 137 20.43 -8.17 -0.62
N ALA A 138 19.56 -7.44 -1.32
CA ALA A 138 18.53 -8.01 -2.16
C ALA A 138 19.14 -8.61 -3.44
N ASN A 139 18.51 -9.66 -3.95
CA ASN A 139 18.81 -10.16 -5.28
C ASN A 139 18.18 -9.20 -6.32
N LEU A 140 18.94 -8.21 -6.75
CA LEU A 140 18.48 -7.13 -7.63
C LEU A 140 19.05 -7.31 -9.04
N VAL A 141 18.14 -7.44 -10.02
CA VAL A 141 18.43 -7.37 -11.46
C VAL A 141 18.15 -5.93 -11.92
N TYR A 142 19.18 -5.25 -12.36
CA TYR A 142 19.05 -3.92 -12.98
C TYR A 142 19.06 -4.06 -14.51
N VAL A 143 18.06 -3.45 -15.14
CA VAL A 143 17.90 -3.46 -16.59
C VAL A 143 17.98 -2.05 -17.12
N ASP A 144 19.00 -1.74 -17.91
CA ASP A 144 19.06 -0.50 -18.66
C ASP A 144 18.30 -0.68 -19.99
N ALA A 145 17.16 -0.02 -20.08
CA ALA A 145 16.29 -0.03 -21.23
C ALA A 145 16.01 1.37 -21.80
N VAL A 146 16.87 2.35 -21.47
CA VAL A 146 16.72 3.77 -21.85
C VAL A 146 16.48 3.93 -23.34
N ASP A 147 17.39 3.41 -24.17
CA ASP A 147 17.31 3.56 -25.63
C ASP A 147 16.06 2.87 -26.20
N ARG A 148 15.65 1.75 -25.63
CA ARG A 148 14.49 0.99 -26.03
C ARG A 148 13.19 1.76 -25.80
N PHE A 149 13.04 2.40 -24.64
CA PHE A 149 11.85 3.20 -24.34
C PHE A 149 11.85 4.52 -25.09
N LEU A 150 12.94 5.25 -25.09
CA LEU A 150 13.03 6.54 -25.77
C LEU A 150 12.87 6.39 -27.29
N GLY A 151 13.43 5.34 -27.89
CA GLY A 151 13.25 5.04 -29.29
C GLY A 151 11.78 4.82 -29.69
N LYS A 152 11.00 4.15 -28.83
CA LYS A 152 9.56 3.94 -29.08
C LYS A 152 8.69 5.18 -28.83
N LEU A 153 9.17 6.10 -28.02
CA LEU A 153 8.48 7.36 -27.72
C LEU A 153 8.83 8.47 -28.72
N ALA A 154 9.81 8.26 -29.59
CA ALA A 154 10.22 9.24 -30.57
C ALA A 154 9.06 9.63 -31.49
N GLY A 155 8.77 10.92 -31.60
CA GLY A 155 7.65 11.46 -32.42
C GLY A 155 6.24 11.28 -31.84
N VAL A 156 6.09 10.64 -30.68
CA VAL A 156 4.77 10.48 -30.03
C VAL A 156 4.48 11.72 -29.19
N ALA A 157 3.49 12.50 -29.57
CA ALA A 157 3.10 13.72 -28.84
C ALA A 157 1.97 13.46 -27.83
N ASP A 158 1.02 12.58 -28.16
CA ASP A 158 -0.16 12.29 -27.34
C ASP A 158 0.19 11.62 -26.01
N PRO A 159 -0.24 12.20 -24.86
CA PRO A 159 0.10 11.64 -23.53
C PRO A 159 -0.48 10.25 -23.29
N GLU A 160 -1.66 9.95 -23.82
CA GLU A 160 -2.29 8.65 -23.63
C GLU A 160 -1.57 7.55 -24.42
N GLN A 161 -1.15 7.86 -25.64
CA GLN A 161 -0.30 6.95 -26.42
C GLN A 161 1.04 6.72 -25.75
N LYS A 162 1.67 7.74 -25.17
CA LYS A 162 2.91 7.57 -24.39
C LYS A 162 2.72 6.59 -23.25
N ARG A 163 1.65 6.75 -22.44
CA ARG A 163 1.36 5.82 -21.34
C ARG A 163 1.18 4.39 -21.80
N LYS A 164 0.45 4.18 -22.89
CA LYS A 164 0.23 2.84 -23.46
C LYS A 164 1.53 2.21 -23.96
N ILE A 165 2.37 2.98 -24.62
CA ILE A 165 3.70 2.52 -25.12
C ILE A 165 4.58 2.14 -23.94
N ILE A 166 4.71 3.02 -22.94
CA ILE A 166 5.53 2.78 -21.75
C ILE A 166 5.04 1.53 -21.01
N GLY A 167 3.75 1.41 -20.76
CA GLY A 167 3.20 0.25 -20.05
C GLY A 167 3.41 -1.05 -20.80
N ALA A 168 3.13 -1.06 -22.10
CA ALA A 168 3.31 -2.25 -22.94
C ALA A 168 4.80 -2.67 -23.02
N GLU A 169 5.71 -1.70 -23.12
CA GLU A 169 7.12 -2.00 -23.20
C GLU A 169 7.70 -2.46 -21.87
N PHE A 170 7.22 -1.87 -20.77
CA PHE A 170 7.60 -2.31 -19.42
C PHE A 170 7.25 -3.78 -19.20
N ILE A 171 6.04 -4.20 -19.58
CA ILE A 171 5.61 -5.60 -19.49
C ILE A 171 6.54 -6.50 -20.28
N ARG A 172 6.90 -6.13 -21.53
CA ARG A 172 7.78 -6.93 -22.39
C ARG A 172 9.17 -7.11 -21.78
N VAL A 173 9.78 -6.00 -21.32
CA VAL A 173 11.09 -6.05 -20.66
C VAL A 173 11.03 -6.94 -19.42
N PHE A 174 9.97 -6.78 -18.63
CA PHE A 174 9.79 -7.56 -17.41
C PHE A 174 9.60 -9.06 -17.71
N GLU A 175 8.82 -9.41 -18.71
CA GLU A 175 8.67 -10.81 -19.16
C GLU A 175 9.96 -11.40 -19.70
N GLU A 176 10.76 -10.64 -20.44
CA GLU A 176 12.05 -11.07 -20.94
C GLU A 176 13.01 -11.39 -19.79
N GLU A 177 13.05 -10.54 -18.76
CA GLU A 177 13.88 -10.80 -17.59
C GLU A 177 13.34 -11.99 -16.76
N ALA A 178 12.00 -12.08 -16.60
CA ALA A 178 11.39 -13.20 -15.91
C ALA A 178 11.72 -14.56 -16.55
N ARG A 179 11.77 -14.62 -17.88
CA ARG A 179 12.13 -15.86 -18.62
C ARG A 179 13.58 -16.29 -18.43
N LYS A 180 14.49 -15.37 -18.07
CA LYS A 180 15.89 -15.68 -17.75
C LYS A 180 16.06 -16.29 -16.36
N LEU A 181 15.05 -16.16 -15.53
CA LEU A 181 15.06 -16.58 -14.13
C LEU A 181 14.32 -17.92 -14.00
N GLU A 182 15.04 -18.96 -13.60
CA GLU A 182 14.44 -20.28 -13.43
C GLU A 182 13.67 -20.40 -12.10
N GLY A 183 12.51 -21.04 -12.18
CA GLY A 183 11.71 -21.42 -11.00
C GLY A 183 10.96 -20.28 -10.32
N ILE A 184 10.65 -19.21 -11.05
CA ILE A 184 9.76 -18.15 -10.55
C ILE A 184 8.32 -18.65 -10.65
N GLU A 185 7.61 -18.65 -9.53
CA GLU A 185 6.21 -19.09 -9.44
C GLU A 185 5.27 -17.97 -9.03
N PHE A 186 5.79 -16.91 -8.43
CA PHE A 186 4.99 -15.76 -8.00
C PHE A 186 5.50 -14.45 -8.57
N LEU A 187 4.56 -13.61 -8.96
CA LEU A 187 4.78 -12.20 -9.26
C LEU A 187 4.23 -11.35 -8.13
N ALA A 188 5.08 -10.51 -7.55
CA ALA A 188 4.67 -9.50 -6.58
C ALA A 188 4.67 -8.12 -7.25
N GLN A 189 3.66 -7.32 -6.93
CA GLN A 189 3.50 -5.98 -7.45
C GLN A 189 2.85 -5.07 -6.40
N GLY A 190 3.38 -3.88 -6.23
CA GLY A 190 2.72 -2.81 -5.48
C GLY A 190 1.62 -2.19 -6.33
N THR A 191 0.36 -2.31 -5.90
CA THR A 191 -0.79 -1.71 -6.59
C THR A 191 -1.53 -0.80 -5.63
N ILE A 192 -1.82 0.42 -6.08
CA ILE A 192 -2.66 1.37 -5.36
C ILE A 192 -4.06 1.27 -5.95
N TYR A 193 -5.06 1.13 -5.07
CA TYR A 193 -6.45 1.30 -5.45
C TYR A 193 -6.85 2.76 -5.25
N PRO A 194 -7.51 3.39 -6.24
CA PRO A 194 -8.00 4.75 -6.10
C PRO A 194 -9.13 4.86 -5.07
#